data_13d6cf2db54e4eb5017d3b99adb14a26
#
_entry.id   13d6cf2db54e4eb5017d3b99adb14a26
#
_cell.length_a   1.000
_cell.length_b   1.000
_cell.length_c   1.000
_cell.angle_alpha   90.00
_cell.angle_beta   90.00
_cell.angle_gamma   90.00
#
_symmetry.space_group_name_H-M   'P 1'
#
loop_
_entity.id
_entity.type
_entity.pdbx_description
1 polymer ?
#
loop_
_entity_poly.entity_id
_entity_poly.type
_entity_poly.pdbx_seq_one_letter_code
_entity_poly.pdbx_strand_id
1 'polypeptide(L)'
;MPRKQASGLTKRQQLSYLFIVFLLLCGTIAWRLFGTVVVDGDSMMPTLRSGESLTVMRKYKWFPEIAVGDIIVLKPDDARSDGNAVIKRIVFIQNKTGTASWPDTLMTKFGRFAAADLFPPGNPDCDLNRPSGIYVMGDNVDHSEDSRDYGPVTVSDVYGKVLGH
;
A
#
# COMPACT_ATOMS: atom_id res chain seq x y z
N MET A 1 65.13 -3.94 -14.83
CA MET A 1 63.72 -4.28 -14.85
C MET A 1 62.91 -3.00 -14.89
N PRO A 2 62.13 -2.70 -15.94
CA PRO A 2 61.33 -1.48 -16.00
C PRO A 2 60.10 -1.64 -15.11
N ARG A 3 59.92 -0.71 -14.15
CA ARG A 3 58.66 -0.57 -13.37
C ARG A 3 57.54 -0.19 -14.33
N LYS A 4 56.51 -1.06 -14.48
CA LYS A 4 55.25 -0.70 -15.12
C LYS A 4 54.63 0.44 -14.31
N GLN A 5 54.63 1.65 -14.84
CA GLN A 5 53.79 2.75 -14.33
C GLN A 5 52.34 2.34 -14.51
N ALA A 6 51.63 2.21 -13.39
CA ALA A 6 50.20 2.06 -13.40
C ALA A 6 49.58 3.35 -14.00
N SER A 7 49.10 3.28 -15.23
CA SER A 7 48.42 4.38 -15.87
C SER A 7 47.09 4.64 -15.12
N GLY A 8 47.12 5.67 -14.28
CA GLY A 8 45.91 6.16 -13.60
C GLY A 8 44.86 6.56 -14.63
N LEU A 9 43.60 6.32 -14.31
CA LEU A 9 42.44 6.69 -15.12
C LEU A 9 42.47 8.21 -15.41
N THR A 10 42.18 8.58 -16.64
CA THR A 10 42.00 10.01 -16.99
C THR A 10 40.78 10.60 -16.28
N LYS A 11 40.79 11.92 -16.03
CA LYS A 11 39.65 12.61 -15.37
C LYS A 11 38.32 12.33 -16.07
N ARG A 12 38.29 12.18 -17.38
CA ARG A 12 37.09 11.80 -18.17
C ARG A 12 36.60 10.39 -17.82
N GLN A 13 37.53 9.44 -17.75
CA GLN A 13 37.19 8.06 -17.38
C GLN A 13 36.69 7.97 -15.93
N GLN A 14 37.29 8.70 -15.00
CA GLN A 14 36.82 8.77 -13.62
C GLN A 14 35.40 9.33 -13.53
N LEU A 15 35.09 10.39 -14.26
CA LEU A 15 33.74 10.97 -14.30
C LEU A 15 32.71 10.02 -14.90
N SER A 16 33.08 9.28 -15.95
CA SER A 16 32.20 8.27 -16.57
C SER A 16 31.93 7.11 -15.60
N TYR A 17 32.91 6.63 -14.85
CA TYR A 17 32.72 5.59 -13.85
C TYR A 17 31.81 6.06 -12.70
N LEU A 18 32.01 7.28 -12.20
CA LEU A 18 31.13 7.86 -11.17
C LEU A 18 29.69 7.97 -11.64
N PHE A 19 29.46 8.37 -12.89
CA PHE A 19 28.14 8.46 -13.50
C PHE A 19 27.48 7.09 -13.62
N ILE A 20 28.22 6.06 -14.07
CA ILE A 20 27.71 4.68 -14.15
C ILE A 20 27.33 4.16 -12.75
N VAL A 21 28.20 4.37 -11.76
CA VAL A 21 27.93 3.97 -10.37
C VAL A 21 26.69 4.67 -9.83
N PHE A 22 26.55 5.97 -10.11
CA PHE A 22 25.35 6.74 -9.74
C PHE A 22 24.07 6.16 -10.37
N LEU A 23 24.10 5.83 -11.67
CA LEU A 23 22.94 5.23 -12.36
C LEU A 23 22.59 3.85 -11.77
N LEU A 24 23.58 3.02 -11.48
CA LEU A 24 23.35 1.72 -10.85
C LEU A 24 22.75 1.87 -9.45
N LEU A 25 23.25 2.86 -8.68
CA LEU A 25 22.69 3.15 -7.35
C LEU A 25 21.23 3.62 -7.44
N CYS A 26 20.94 4.55 -8.34
CA CYS A 26 19.55 5.00 -8.57
C CYS A 26 18.65 3.85 -9.00
N GLY A 27 19.11 2.99 -9.91
CA GLY A 27 18.36 1.81 -10.37
C GLY A 27 18.07 0.83 -9.22
N THR A 28 19.05 0.57 -8.37
CA THR A 28 18.85 -0.31 -7.20
C THR A 28 17.90 0.29 -6.17
N ILE A 29 17.96 1.60 -5.94
CA ILE A 29 17.02 2.30 -5.06
C ILE A 29 15.60 2.22 -5.64
N ALA A 30 15.43 2.54 -6.92
CA ALA A 30 14.12 2.46 -7.58
C ALA A 30 13.53 1.05 -7.51
N TRP A 31 14.32 0.02 -7.79
CA TRP A 31 13.91 -1.38 -7.66
C TRP A 31 13.43 -1.73 -6.24
N ARG A 32 14.09 -1.18 -5.21
CA ARG A 32 13.71 -1.40 -3.81
C ARG A 32 12.42 -0.69 -3.42
N LEU A 33 12.19 0.52 -3.97
CA LEU A 33 11.05 1.37 -3.60
C LEU A 33 9.77 0.99 -4.34
N PHE A 34 9.88 0.52 -5.58
CA PHE A 34 8.72 0.22 -6.41
C PHE A 34 8.57 -1.28 -6.65
N GLY A 35 7.35 -1.70 -6.88
CA GLY A 35 6.98 -3.04 -7.28
C GLY A 35 5.80 -3.02 -8.21
N THR A 36 5.53 -4.16 -8.84
CA THR A 36 4.35 -4.37 -9.66
C THR A 36 3.49 -5.45 -9.01
N VAL A 37 2.18 -5.24 -8.98
CA VAL A 37 1.19 -6.21 -8.53
C VAL A 37 0.15 -6.33 -9.62
N VAL A 38 -0.30 -7.54 -9.91
CA VAL A 38 -1.41 -7.79 -10.83
C VAL A 38 -2.68 -7.94 -10.00
N VAL A 39 -3.74 -7.26 -10.44
CA VAL A 39 -5.06 -7.36 -9.81
C VAL A 39 -5.64 -8.73 -10.09
N ASP A 40 -6.09 -9.41 -9.05
CA ASP A 40 -6.83 -10.66 -9.15
C ASP A 40 -8.20 -10.49 -8.46
N GLY A 41 -9.25 -10.87 -9.16
CA GLY A 41 -10.63 -10.75 -8.70
C GLY A 41 -11.27 -9.38 -8.97
N ASP A 42 -12.53 -9.26 -8.55
CA ASP A 42 -13.44 -8.18 -8.91
C ASP A 42 -13.72 -7.21 -7.75
N SER A 43 -13.10 -7.40 -6.59
CA SER A 43 -13.40 -6.63 -5.36
C SER A 43 -13.13 -5.12 -5.49
N MET A 44 -12.31 -4.70 -6.45
CA MET A 44 -11.98 -3.31 -6.71
C MET A 44 -12.65 -2.72 -7.96
N MET A 45 -13.55 -3.47 -8.60
CA MET A 45 -14.35 -2.96 -9.72
C MET A 45 -15.28 -1.83 -9.26
N PRO A 46 -15.58 -0.85 -10.13
CA PRO A 46 -15.07 -0.66 -11.49
C PRO A 46 -13.72 0.06 -11.55
N THR A 47 -13.10 0.40 -10.40
CA THR A 47 -11.85 1.19 -10.35
C THR A 47 -10.67 0.44 -10.92
N LEU A 48 -10.52 -0.83 -10.54
CA LEU A 48 -9.47 -1.72 -11.02
C LEU A 48 -10.12 -2.98 -11.58
N ARG A 49 -9.53 -3.50 -12.66
CA ARG A 49 -10.03 -4.72 -13.32
C ARG A 49 -9.06 -5.87 -13.13
N SER A 50 -9.58 -7.07 -13.02
CA SER A 50 -8.76 -8.28 -12.99
C SER A 50 -7.83 -8.36 -14.20
N GLY A 51 -6.56 -8.73 -13.96
CA GLY A 51 -5.49 -8.73 -14.96
C GLY A 51 -4.74 -7.40 -15.12
N GLU A 52 -5.19 -6.32 -14.51
CA GLU A 52 -4.52 -5.02 -14.55
C GLU A 52 -3.22 -5.03 -13.75
N SER A 53 -2.16 -4.44 -14.32
CA SER A 53 -0.85 -4.31 -13.65
C SER A 53 -0.71 -2.95 -12.98
N LEU A 54 -0.49 -2.95 -11.68
CA LEU A 54 -0.39 -1.74 -10.86
C LEU A 54 1.05 -1.50 -10.42
N THR A 55 1.46 -0.22 -10.47
CA THR A 55 2.71 0.19 -9.83
C THR A 55 2.45 0.48 -8.36
N VAL A 56 3.22 -0.16 -7.49
CA VAL A 56 3.09 -0.06 -6.05
C VAL A 56 4.36 0.52 -5.45
N MET A 57 4.22 1.59 -4.67
CA MET A 57 5.29 2.07 -3.81
C MET A 57 5.32 1.20 -2.55
N ARG A 58 6.40 0.42 -2.40
CA ARG A 58 6.58 -0.47 -1.24
C ARG A 58 6.75 0.34 0.03
N LYS A 59 6.28 -0.20 1.14
CA LYS A 59 6.42 0.43 2.45
C LYS A 59 7.88 0.44 2.90
N TYR A 60 8.40 1.65 3.10
CA TYR A 60 9.69 1.92 3.74
C TYR A 60 9.51 2.86 4.92
N LYS A 61 10.54 3.03 5.76
CA LYS A 61 10.53 3.96 6.92
C LYS A 61 10.14 5.40 6.56
N TRP A 62 10.25 5.79 5.29
CA TRP A 62 9.94 7.12 4.74
C TRP A 62 8.72 7.10 3.83
N PHE A 63 7.86 6.12 4.04
CA PHE A 63 6.65 5.97 3.26
C PHE A 63 5.80 7.24 3.36
N PRO A 64 5.29 7.75 2.25
CA PRO A 64 4.33 8.84 2.30
C PRO A 64 3.16 8.42 3.18
N GLU A 65 2.69 9.36 3.96
CA GLU A 65 1.56 9.17 4.85
C GLU A 65 0.39 8.57 4.06
N ILE A 66 -0.14 7.45 4.56
CA ILE A 66 -1.36 6.86 3.97
C ILE A 66 -2.55 7.70 4.42
N ALA A 67 -3.45 7.97 3.50
CA ALA A 67 -4.63 8.78 3.73
C ALA A 67 -5.91 8.01 3.36
N VAL A 68 -7.03 8.47 3.88
CA VAL A 68 -8.34 8.01 3.45
C VAL A 68 -8.49 8.26 1.95
N GLY A 69 -8.96 7.25 1.22
CA GLY A 69 -9.08 7.24 -0.24
C GLY A 69 -7.92 6.57 -0.96
N ASP A 70 -6.77 6.35 -0.31
CA ASP A 70 -5.66 5.64 -0.91
C ASP A 70 -6.00 4.17 -1.17
N ILE A 71 -5.51 3.65 -2.30
CA ILE A 71 -5.54 2.21 -2.58
C ILE A 71 -4.25 1.60 -2.07
N ILE A 72 -4.36 0.58 -1.23
CA ILE A 72 -3.22 -0.12 -0.65
C ILE A 72 -3.24 -1.59 -1.01
N VAL A 73 -2.06 -2.17 -1.01
CA VAL A 73 -1.86 -3.60 -1.11
C VAL A 73 -1.52 -4.10 0.28
N LEU A 74 -2.28 -5.06 0.76
CA LEU A 74 -2.03 -5.77 2.01
C LEU A 74 -1.13 -6.97 1.75
N LYS A 75 -0.35 -7.34 2.75
CA LYS A 75 0.47 -8.56 2.70
C LYS A 75 -0.43 -9.78 2.63
N PRO A 76 0.04 -10.86 1.97
CA PRO A 76 -0.62 -12.15 2.06
C PRO A 76 -0.84 -12.56 3.52
N ASP A 77 -2.03 -13.05 3.82
CA ASP A 77 -2.42 -13.55 5.12
C ASP A 77 -3.44 -14.67 4.91
N ASP A 78 -3.16 -15.87 5.40
CA ASP A 78 -4.02 -17.04 5.23
C ASP A 78 -5.42 -16.84 5.80
N ALA A 79 -5.55 -15.98 6.82
CA ALA A 79 -6.84 -15.65 7.41
C ALA A 79 -7.70 -14.70 6.55
N ARG A 80 -7.10 -14.00 5.61
CA ARG A 80 -7.77 -12.95 4.81
C ARG A 80 -7.83 -13.23 3.30
N SER A 81 -7.00 -14.12 2.78
CA SER A 81 -6.80 -14.15 1.33
C SER A 81 -6.18 -15.44 0.77
N ASP A 82 -6.29 -16.55 1.44
CA ASP A 82 -5.65 -17.82 1.00
C ASP A 82 -4.18 -17.63 0.56
N GLY A 83 -3.45 -16.76 1.27
CA GLY A 83 -2.05 -16.48 0.98
C GLY A 83 -1.79 -15.49 -0.17
N ASN A 84 -2.81 -14.90 -0.77
CA ASN A 84 -2.68 -13.90 -1.84
C ASN A 84 -2.59 -12.46 -1.29
N ALA A 85 -1.98 -11.56 -2.07
CA ALA A 85 -1.99 -10.13 -1.75
C ALA A 85 -3.38 -9.53 -2.00
N VAL A 86 -3.92 -8.78 -1.04
CA VAL A 86 -5.25 -8.17 -1.12
C VAL A 86 -5.12 -6.69 -1.44
N ILE A 87 -5.91 -6.19 -2.39
CA ILE A 87 -5.95 -4.79 -2.78
C ILE A 87 -7.27 -4.19 -2.29
N LYS A 88 -7.20 -3.11 -1.50
CA LYS A 88 -8.37 -2.44 -0.92
C LYS A 88 -8.14 -0.92 -0.86
N ARG A 89 -9.23 -0.19 -0.69
CA ARG A 89 -9.21 1.26 -0.45
C ARG A 89 -9.33 1.57 1.03
N ILE A 90 -8.54 2.52 1.52
CA ILE A 90 -8.66 3.04 2.89
C ILE A 90 -9.93 3.90 2.97
N VAL A 91 -10.83 3.53 3.86
CA VAL A 91 -12.07 4.27 4.12
C VAL A 91 -12.04 5.01 5.44
N PHE A 92 -11.24 4.56 6.41
CA PHE A 92 -11.08 5.21 7.70
C PHE A 92 -9.73 4.86 8.34
N ILE A 93 -9.15 5.81 9.07
CA ILE A 93 -7.92 5.61 9.85
C ILE A 93 -8.19 6.04 11.28
N GLN A 94 -8.12 5.09 12.20
CA GLN A 94 -8.23 5.37 13.64
C GLN A 94 -6.86 5.71 14.20
N ASN A 95 -6.73 6.90 14.77
CA ASN A 95 -5.52 7.34 15.43
C ASN A 95 -5.45 6.88 16.90
N LYS A 96 -4.23 6.70 17.41
CA LYS A 96 -3.94 6.24 18.78
C LYS A 96 -4.53 7.09 19.91
N THR A 97 -5.02 8.27 19.63
CA THR A 97 -5.53 9.23 20.63
C THR A 97 -6.93 8.92 21.15
N GLY A 98 -7.57 7.85 20.70
CA GLY A 98 -8.81 7.33 21.28
C GLY A 98 -10.06 8.23 21.19
N THR A 99 -9.94 9.42 20.58
CA THR A 99 -11.01 10.41 20.50
C THR A 99 -11.69 10.50 19.13
N ALA A 100 -11.29 9.68 18.19
CA ALA A 100 -11.96 9.63 16.90
C ALA A 100 -13.27 8.84 17.04
N SER A 101 -14.37 9.56 17.26
CA SER A 101 -15.67 9.00 16.94
C SER A 101 -15.71 8.65 15.45
N TRP A 102 -16.30 7.50 15.10
CA TRP A 102 -16.61 7.19 13.72
C TRP A 102 -17.33 8.39 13.10
N PRO A 103 -16.95 8.81 11.90
CA PRO A 103 -17.75 9.78 11.18
C PRO A 103 -19.13 9.15 10.94
N ASP A 104 -20.19 9.90 11.14
CA ASP A 104 -21.56 9.43 10.91
C ASP A 104 -21.76 8.87 9.50
N THR A 105 -20.93 9.31 8.58
CA THR A 105 -20.91 8.88 7.18
C THR A 105 -19.49 8.71 6.66
N LEU A 106 -19.26 7.58 5.99
CA LEU A 106 -18.04 7.32 5.23
C LEU A 106 -18.25 7.75 3.77
N MET A 107 -17.34 8.58 3.28
CA MET A 107 -17.31 9.00 1.89
C MET A 107 -16.42 8.03 1.13
N THR A 108 -17.03 7.19 0.30
CA THR A 108 -16.29 6.38 -0.67
C THR A 108 -16.38 7.01 -2.06
N LYS A 109 -15.58 6.57 -3.00
CA LYS A 109 -15.66 6.99 -4.40
C LYS A 109 -17.04 6.74 -5.02
N PHE A 110 -17.79 5.80 -4.47
CA PHE A 110 -19.09 5.32 -4.99
C PHE A 110 -20.29 5.79 -4.19
N GLY A 111 -20.11 6.60 -3.18
CA GLY A 111 -21.21 7.16 -2.43
C GLY A 111 -20.90 7.47 -0.98
N ARG A 112 -21.96 7.92 -0.33
CA ARG A 112 -22.00 8.19 1.11
C ARG A 112 -22.73 7.02 1.77
N PHE A 113 -22.04 6.34 2.67
CA PHE A 113 -22.58 5.24 3.46
C PHE A 113 -22.62 5.66 4.92
N ALA A 114 -23.69 5.31 5.63
CA ALA A 114 -23.65 5.45 7.09
C ALA A 114 -22.61 4.46 7.65
N ALA A 115 -21.75 4.95 8.54
CA ALA A 115 -20.72 4.08 9.13
C ALA A 115 -21.33 2.88 9.85
N ALA A 116 -22.51 3.07 10.48
CA ALA A 116 -23.25 2.01 11.14
C ALA A 116 -23.77 0.91 10.21
N ASP A 117 -24.01 1.24 8.93
CA ASP A 117 -24.45 0.26 7.94
C ASP A 117 -23.30 -0.63 7.45
N LEU A 118 -22.09 -0.05 7.40
CA LEU A 118 -20.90 -0.77 6.95
C LEU A 118 -20.19 -1.50 8.10
N PHE A 119 -20.24 -0.93 9.30
CA PHE A 119 -19.61 -1.46 10.49
C PHE A 119 -20.62 -1.48 11.65
N PRO A 120 -21.52 -2.48 11.68
CA PRO A 120 -22.58 -2.52 12.66
C PRO A 120 -22.04 -2.58 14.09
N PRO A 121 -22.60 -1.79 15.02
CA PRO A 121 -22.22 -1.83 16.43
C PRO A 121 -22.43 -3.23 16.99
N GLY A 122 -21.43 -3.74 17.69
CA GLY A 122 -21.46 -5.10 18.28
C GLY A 122 -20.71 -6.16 17.47
N ASN A 123 -20.20 -5.83 16.29
CA ASN A 123 -19.24 -6.69 15.61
C ASN A 123 -17.91 -6.67 16.41
N PRO A 124 -17.45 -7.82 16.97
CA PRO A 124 -16.24 -7.87 17.77
C PRO A 124 -14.98 -7.47 17.00
N ASP A 125 -15.02 -7.57 15.67
CA ASP A 125 -13.90 -7.19 14.79
C ASP A 125 -13.87 -5.69 14.48
N CYS A 126 -14.98 -4.98 14.73
CA CYS A 126 -15.11 -3.52 14.61
C CYS A 126 -14.97 -2.80 15.96
N ASP A 127 -14.18 -3.33 16.88
CA ASP A 127 -13.97 -2.72 18.20
C ASP A 127 -13.21 -1.39 18.08
N LEU A 128 -13.94 -0.28 18.27
CA LEU A 128 -13.41 1.08 18.29
C LEU A 128 -12.43 1.35 19.45
N ASN A 129 -12.39 0.47 20.44
CA ASN A 129 -11.45 0.55 21.55
C ASN A 129 -10.06 0.00 21.21
N ARG A 130 -9.88 -0.60 20.02
CA ARG A 130 -8.55 -1.00 19.56
C ARG A 130 -7.69 0.25 19.33
N PRO A 131 -6.43 0.27 19.82
CA PRO A 131 -5.63 1.49 19.93
C PRO A 131 -5.13 2.10 18.61
N SER A 132 -5.33 1.45 17.48
CA SER A 132 -5.09 1.99 16.13
C SER A 132 -5.54 0.96 15.08
N GLY A 133 -6.20 1.42 14.02
CA GLY A 133 -6.63 0.55 12.93
C GLY A 133 -6.83 1.33 11.63
N ILE A 134 -6.62 0.65 10.52
CA ILE A 134 -6.91 1.12 9.18
C ILE A 134 -8.08 0.28 8.68
N TYR A 135 -9.19 0.91 8.42
CA TYR A 135 -10.36 0.25 7.85
C TYR A 135 -10.31 0.36 6.34
N VAL A 136 -10.43 -0.76 5.68
CA VAL A 136 -10.32 -0.87 4.24
C VAL A 136 -11.55 -1.52 3.66
N MET A 137 -11.91 -1.12 2.43
CA MET A 137 -13.02 -1.69 1.68
C MET A 137 -12.64 -1.91 0.22
N GLY A 138 -13.29 -2.90 -0.40
CA GLY A 138 -13.31 -3.00 -1.84
C GLY A 138 -14.25 -1.97 -2.46
N ASP A 139 -13.90 -1.50 -3.65
CA ASP A 139 -14.76 -0.58 -4.40
C ASP A 139 -16.02 -1.28 -4.93
N ASN A 140 -15.99 -2.62 -5.07
CA ASN A 140 -17.14 -3.47 -5.36
C ASN A 140 -17.73 -4.02 -4.04
N VAL A 141 -18.58 -3.22 -3.42
CA VAL A 141 -19.08 -3.44 -2.05
C VAL A 141 -19.73 -4.81 -1.87
N ASP A 142 -20.46 -5.28 -2.88
CA ASP A 142 -21.22 -6.53 -2.82
C ASP A 142 -20.35 -7.78 -3.09
N HIS A 143 -19.14 -7.58 -3.61
CA HIS A 143 -18.22 -8.66 -4.00
C HIS A 143 -16.82 -8.46 -3.37
N SER A 144 -16.79 -7.94 -2.16
CA SER A 144 -15.54 -7.69 -1.44
C SER A 144 -15.60 -8.26 -0.04
N GLU A 145 -14.64 -9.09 0.29
CA GLU A 145 -14.29 -9.43 1.65
C GLU A 145 -13.27 -8.41 2.16
N ASP A 146 -13.61 -7.66 3.22
CA ASP A 146 -12.83 -6.53 3.68
C ASP A 146 -13.00 -6.26 5.20
N SER A 147 -12.74 -5.04 5.66
CA SER A 147 -12.82 -4.73 7.09
C SER A 147 -14.21 -4.92 7.71
N ARG A 148 -15.24 -5.08 6.92
CA ARG A 148 -16.59 -5.46 7.40
C ARG A 148 -16.63 -6.90 7.91
N ASP A 149 -15.76 -7.76 7.37
CA ASP A 149 -15.69 -9.19 7.66
C ASP A 149 -14.59 -9.50 8.67
N TYR A 150 -13.37 -9.00 8.47
CA TYR A 150 -12.20 -9.33 9.28
C TYR A 150 -11.69 -8.19 10.19
N GLY A 151 -12.41 -7.04 10.22
CA GLY A 151 -12.02 -5.91 11.06
C GLY A 151 -10.87 -5.06 10.50
N PRO A 152 -10.33 -4.13 11.32
CA PRO A 152 -9.28 -3.22 10.89
C PRO A 152 -7.95 -3.94 10.70
N VAL A 153 -7.18 -3.46 9.72
CA VAL A 153 -5.80 -3.87 9.49
C VAL A 153 -4.83 -2.90 10.16
N THR A 154 -3.61 -3.34 10.39
CA THR A 154 -2.56 -2.51 10.97
C THR A 154 -1.64 -1.95 9.89
N VAL A 155 -0.88 -0.90 10.23
CA VAL A 155 0.16 -0.38 9.33
C VAL A 155 1.18 -1.46 8.96
N SER A 156 1.43 -2.46 9.83
CA SER A 156 2.35 -3.58 9.54
C SER A 156 1.86 -4.50 8.44
N ASP A 157 0.55 -4.58 8.22
CA ASP A 157 -0.07 -5.41 7.19
C ASP A 157 0.01 -4.77 5.80
N VAL A 158 0.26 -3.47 5.74
CA VAL A 158 0.40 -2.77 4.46
C VAL A 158 1.72 -3.15 3.80
N TYR A 159 1.64 -3.73 2.60
CA TYR A 159 2.79 -3.99 1.73
C TYR A 159 3.23 -2.72 0.99
N GLY A 160 2.27 -1.95 0.47
CA GLY A 160 2.53 -0.73 -0.27
C GLY A 160 1.28 0.02 -0.68
N LYS A 161 1.50 1.19 -1.28
CA LYS A 161 0.46 2.08 -1.82
C LYS A 161 0.48 2.04 -3.34
N VAL A 162 -0.68 1.90 -3.95
CA VAL A 162 -0.87 1.97 -5.42
C VAL A 162 -0.69 3.40 -5.88
N LEU A 163 0.03 3.59 -6.97
CA LEU A 163 0.29 4.91 -7.56
C LEU A 163 -0.62 5.14 -8.76
N GLY A 164 -1.10 6.39 -8.91
CA GLY A 164 -1.81 6.83 -10.10
C GLY A 164 -3.31 6.52 -10.15
N HIS A 165 -3.93 6.16 -9.00
CA HIS A 165 -5.37 5.88 -8.91
C HIS A 165 -6.03 6.70 -7.82
#